data_b97fa3d037e48da9150005902c34ed2f
#
_entry.id   b97fa3d037e48da9150005902c34ed2f
#
_cell.length_a   1.000
_cell.length_b   1.000
_cell.length_c   1.000
_cell.angle_alpha   90.00
_cell.angle_beta   90.00
_cell.angle_gamma   90.00
#
_symmetry.space_group_name_H-M   'P 1'
#
loop_
_entity.id
_entity.type
_entity.pdbx_description
1 polymer ?
#
loop_
_entity_poly.entity_id
_entity_poly.type
_entity_poly.pdbx_seq_one_letter_code
_entity_poly.pdbx_strand_id
1 'polypeptide(L)'
;MSNLLERKNVLKVKEFLKNIDDSLELIVLDETARTAEDAAKSLKKEVGAIVKSLLFKNIETKEYYLCLVSGDQYMSLEKLSKIIGTKIAKANADECKEIMGFSIGGVSPVAHTLPPSRIFIDEKLNRFD
;
A
#
# COMPACT_ATOMS: atom_id res chain seq x y z
N MET A 1 2.56 19.86 -18.34
CA MET A 1 2.34 18.91 -17.22
C MET A 1 2.29 17.48 -17.73
N SER A 2 3.03 16.60 -17.13
CA SER A 2 2.98 15.20 -17.53
C SER A 2 1.62 14.61 -17.14
N ASN A 3 1.07 13.78 -18.02
CA ASN A 3 -0.13 13.02 -17.72
C ASN A 3 0.19 12.00 -16.64
N LEU A 4 -0.52 12.05 -15.52
CA LEU A 4 -0.28 11.13 -14.39
C LEU A 4 -0.46 9.67 -14.78
N LEU A 5 -1.36 9.38 -15.72
CA LEU A 5 -1.57 8.01 -16.21
C LEU A 5 -0.37 7.48 -17.01
N GLU A 6 0.52 8.35 -17.46
CA GLU A 6 1.70 7.95 -18.22
C GLU A 6 2.95 7.81 -17.37
N ARG A 7 2.89 8.13 -16.08
CA ARG A 7 4.04 7.93 -15.18
C ARG A 7 4.37 6.45 -15.09
N LYS A 8 5.67 6.16 -15.05
CA LYS A 8 6.18 4.79 -15.02
C LYS A 8 5.52 3.90 -13.96
N ASN A 9 5.40 4.41 -12.73
CA ASN A 9 4.80 3.64 -11.64
C ASN A 9 3.30 3.43 -11.85
N VAL A 10 2.61 4.41 -12.43
CA VAL A 10 1.18 4.31 -12.73
C VAL A 10 0.95 3.26 -13.81
N LEU A 11 1.76 3.28 -14.87
CA LEU A 11 1.67 2.31 -15.96
C LEU A 11 1.95 0.89 -15.46
N LYS A 12 2.92 0.73 -14.56
CA LYS A 12 3.28 -0.54 -13.96
C LYS A 12 2.10 -1.17 -13.19
N VAL A 13 1.42 -0.37 -12.40
CA VAL A 13 0.24 -0.82 -11.63
C VAL A 13 -0.92 -1.13 -12.58
N LYS A 14 -1.15 -0.26 -13.56
CA LYS A 14 -2.22 -0.44 -14.55
C LYS A 14 -2.06 -1.75 -15.29
N GLU A 15 -0.86 -2.04 -15.77
CA GLU A 15 -0.57 -3.28 -16.50
C GLU A 15 -0.75 -4.50 -15.61
N PHE A 16 -0.27 -4.43 -14.37
CA PHE A 16 -0.41 -5.51 -13.39
C PHE A 16 -1.87 -5.83 -13.13
N LEU A 17 -2.69 -4.82 -12.87
CA LEU A 17 -4.11 -5.00 -12.59
C LEU A 17 -4.86 -5.56 -13.80
N LYS A 18 -4.52 -5.11 -14.99
CA LYS A 18 -5.14 -5.60 -16.24
C LYS A 18 -4.91 -7.09 -16.42
N ASN A 19 -3.75 -7.59 -16.04
CA ASN A 19 -3.42 -9.01 -16.14
C ASN A 19 -4.18 -9.87 -15.11
N ILE A 20 -4.60 -9.28 -14.00
CA ILE A 20 -5.38 -9.98 -12.97
C ILE A 20 -6.86 -9.97 -13.33
N ASP A 21 -7.39 -8.79 -13.64
CA ASP A 21 -8.81 -8.58 -13.94
C ASP A 21 -8.93 -7.29 -14.76
N ASP A 22 -9.29 -7.42 -16.03
CA ASP A 22 -9.35 -6.28 -16.94
C ASP A 22 -10.52 -5.33 -16.65
N SER A 23 -11.41 -5.68 -15.72
CA SER A 23 -12.47 -4.79 -15.27
C SER A 23 -11.99 -3.78 -14.23
N LEU A 24 -10.78 -3.98 -13.69
CA LEU A 24 -10.20 -3.05 -12.71
C LEU A 24 -9.68 -1.81 -13.42
N GLU A 25 -10.06 -0.65 -12.89
CA GLU A 25 -9.68 0.64 -13.47
C GLU A 25 -8.79 1.44 -12.54
N LEU A 26 -7.81 2.15 -13.12
CA LEU A 26 -7.05 3.16 -12.41
C LEU A 26 -7.79 4.48 -12.52
N ILE A 27 -8.03 5.11 -11.39
CA ILE A 27 -8.63 6.43 -11.32
C ILE A 27 -7.57 7.42 -10.85
N VAL A 28 -7.31 8.43 -11.67
CA VAL A 28 -6.41 9.51 -11.27
C VAL A 28 -7.26 10.62 -10.65
N LEU A 29 -6.94 10.95 -9.41
CA LEU A 29 -7.68 11.97 -8.68
C LEU A 29 -7.26 13.36 -9.15
N ASP A 30 -8.24 14.25 -9.32
CA ASP A 30 -7.98 15.62 -9.75
C ASP A 30 -7.21 16.44 -8.72
N GLU A 31 -7.37 16.08 -7.45
CA GLU A 31 -6.71 16.74 -6.34
C GLU A 31 -5.68 15.84 -5.73
N THR A 32 -4.68 16.43 -5.07
CA THR A 32 -3.65 15.69 -4.37
C THR A 32 -4.26 14.94 -3.18
N ALA A 33 -4.27 13.62 -3.22
CA ALA A 33 -4.76 12.78 -2.15
C ALA A 33 -3.57 12.27 -1.33
N ARG A 34 -3.15 13.04 -0.32
CA ARG A 34 -2.00 12.71 0.53
C ARG A 34 -2.35 11.85 1.73
N THR A 35 -3.60 11.91 2.16
CA THR A 35 -4.09 11.16 3.30
C THR A 35 -5.24 10.26 2.89
N ALA A 36 -5.56 9.27 3.74
CA ALA A 36 -6.71 8.40 3.50
C ALA A 36 -8.01 9.22 3.46
N GLU A 37 -8.11 10.24 4.32
CA GLU A 37 -9.27 11.14 4.36
C GLU A 37 -9.43 11.91 3.04
N ASP A 38 -8.33 12.44 2.49
CA ASP A 38 -8.35 13.17 1.22
C ASP A 38 -8.78 12.26 0.08
N ALA A 39 -8.25 11.05 0.03
CA ALA A 39 -8.61 10.07 -0.99
C ALA A 39 -10.09 9.68 -0.90
N ALA A 40 -10.58 9.44 0.32
CA ALA A 40 -11.97 9.09 0.55
C ALA A 40 -12.91 10.20 0.08
N LYS A 41 -12.57 11.43 0.40
CA LYS A 41 -13.34 12.61 -0.01
C LYS A 41 -13.39 12.75 -1.53
N SER A 42 -12.25 12.60 -2.19
CA SER A 42 -12.15 12.70 -3.65
C SER A 42 -12.96 11.60 -4.36
N LEU A 43 -12.99 10.41 -3.79
CA LEU A 43 -13.70 9.27 -4.36
C LEU A 43 -15.15 9.14 -3.86
N LYS A 44 -15.56 9.99 -2.93
CA LYS A 44 -16.89 9.94 -2.29
C LYS A 44 -17.14 8.58 -1.63
N LYS A 45 -16.13 8.10 -0.92
CA LYS A 45 -16.16 6.82 -0.19
C LYS A 45 -15.90 7.06 1.29
N GLU A 46 -16.21 6.05 2.11
CA GLU A 46 -15.85 6.09 3.52
C GLU A 46 -14.34 5.94 3.67
N VAL A 47 -13.76 6.62 4.65
CA VAL A 47 -12.31 6.59 4.87
C VAL A 47 -11.83 5.14 5.13
N GLY A 48 -12.64 4.33 5.76
CA GLY A 48 -12.31 2.92 6.02
C GLY A 48 -12.17 2.09 4.76
N ALA A 49 -12.76 2.51 3.64
CA ALA A 49 -12.66 1.80 2.36
C ALA A 49 -11.33 2.09 1.65
N ILE A 50 -10.56 3.06 2.11
CA ILE A 50 -9.25 3.39 1.55
C ILE A 50 -8.21 2.45 2.18
N VAL A 51 -7.37 1.85 1.34
CA VAL A 51 -6.32 0.93 1.79
C VAL A 51 -5.01 1.68 1.94
N LYS A 52 -4.41 1.61 3.12
CA LYS A 52 -3.06 2.11 3.37
C LYS A 52 -2.08 0.95 3.20
N SER A 53 -1.07 1.12 2.36
CA SER A 53 -0.03 0.10 2.15
C SER A 53 1.20 0.52 2.93
N LEU A 54 1.51 -0.22 4.00
CA LEU A 54 2.59 0.10 4.93
C LEU A 54 3.64 -1.00 4.90
N LEU A 55 4.91 -0.62 4.73
CA LEU A 55 6.02 -1.57 4.68
C LEU A 55 6.76 -1.62 6.01
N PHE A 56 6.99 -2.83 6.49
CA PHE A 56 7.72 -3.09 7.73
C PHE A 56 8.85 -4.08 7.46
N LYS A 57 9.86 -4.07 8.32
CA LYS A 57 10.97 -5.01 8.19
C LYS A 57 11.23 -5.75 9.49
N ASN A 58 11.70 -6.99 9.35
CA ASN A 58 12.20 -7.79 10.45
C ASN A 58 13.65 -7.37 10.67
N ILE A 59 13.96 -6.88 11.86
CA ILE A 59 15.29 -6.35 12.17
C ILE A 59 16.35 -7.46 12.13
N GLU A 60 15.98 -8.68 12.52
CA GLU A 60 16.91 -9.81 12.58
C GLU A 60 17.15 -10.46 11.22
N THR A 61 16.07 -10.75 10.48
CA THR A 61 16.17 -11.51 9.22
C THR A 61 16.30 -10.65 7.98
N LYS A 62 16.01 -9.36 8.08
CA LYS A 62 15.97 -8.43 6.95
C LYS A 62 14.81 -8.72 5.96
N GLU A 63 13.83 -9.51 6.37
CA GLU A 63 12.63 -9.73 5.57
C GLU A 63 11.70 -8.53 5.65
N TYR A 64 10.92 -8.33 4.59
CA TYR A 64 9.95 -7.21 4.50
C TYR A 64 8.54 -7.74 4.49
N TYR A 65 7.65 -7.02 5.14
CA TYR A 65 6.23 -7.35 5.23
C TYR A 65 5.39 -6.16 4.79
N LEU A 66 4.40 -6.43 3.97
CA LEU A 66 3.44 -5.41 3.52
C LEU A 66 2.17 -5.57 4.35
N CYS A 67 1.71 -4.47 4.94
CA CYS A 67 0.48 -4.45 5.71
C CYS A 67 -0.54 -3.56 5.01
N LEU A 68 -1.67 -4.13 4.62
CA LEU A 68 -2.77 -3.41 4.00
C LEU A 68 -3.79 -3.09 5.09
N VAL A 69 -3.88 -1.82 5.45
CA VAL A 69 -4.63 -1.35 6.61
C VAL A 69 -5.78 -0.44 6.16
N SER A 70 -6.96 -0.63 6.74
CA SER A 70 -8.10 0.25 6.48
C SER A 70 -7.78 1.69 6.87
N GLY A 71 -8.25 2.66 6.09
CA GLY A 71 -7.92 4.07 6.27
C GLY A 71 -8.37 4.66 7.61
N ASP A 72 -9.34 4.05 8.28
CA ASP A 72 -9.81 4.47 9.60
C ASP A 72 -9.15 3.71 10.76
N GLN A 73 -8.15 2.86 10.47
CA GLN A 73 -7.45 2.05 11.46
C GLN A 73 -5.97 2.40 11.53
N TYR A 74 -5.32 2.00 12.61
CA TYR A 74 -3.89 2.17 12.80
C TYR A 74 -3.20 0.83 12.98
N MET A 75 -2.00 0.73 12.43
CA MET A 75 -1.20 -0.48 12.55
C MET A 75 -0.59 -0.59 13.95
N SER A 76 -0.70 -1.77 14.57
CA SER A 76 -0.05 -2.04 15.83
C SER A 76 1.24 -2.81 15.60
N LEU A 77 2.38 -2.16 15.82
CA LEU A 77 3.69 -2.82 15.73
C LEU A 77 3.81 -3.94 16.75
N GLU A 78 3.24 -3.76 17.92
CA GLU A 78 3.26 -4.77 18.98
C GLU A 78 2.55 -6.05 18.54
N LYS A 79 1.36 -5.92 17.94
CA LYS A 79 0.62 -7.08 17.42
C LYS A 79 1.38 -7.76 16.30
N LEU A 80 1.94 -6.99 15.39
CA LEU A 80 2.72 -7.55 14.27
C LEU A 80 3.95 -8.27 14.79
N SER A 81 4.66 -7.71 15.76
CA SER A 81 5.84 -8.34 16.36
C SER A 81 5.48 -9.67 17.03
N LYS A 82 4.32 -9.75 17.66
CA LYS A 82 3.84 -11.01 18.27
C LYS A 82 3.53 -12.05 17.22
N ILE A 83 2.91 -11.66 16.12
CA ILE A 83 2.58 -12.59 15.03
C ILE A 83 3.85 -13.14 14.38
N ILE A 84 4.82 -12.27 14.13
CA ILE A 84 6.08 -12.64 13.48
C ILE A 84 7.01 -13.38 14.45
N GLY A 85 6.96 -13.04 15.73
CA GLY A 85 7.79 -13.64 16.77
C GLY A 85 9.13 -12.94 16.98
N THR A 86 9.33 -11.77 16.41
CA THR A 86 10.55 -11.00 16.58
C THR A 86 10.27 -9.50 16.41
N LYS A 87 11.26 -8.68 16.68
CA LYS A 87 11.13 -7.23 16.64
C LYS A 87 10.99 -6.72 15.21
N ILE A 88 9.99 -5.88 14.99
CA ILE A 88 9.66 -5.31 13.69
C ILE A 88 9.82 -3.80 13.75
N ALA A 89 10.28 -3.20 12.66
CA ALA A 89 10.40 -1.75 12.53
C ALA A 89 9.76 -1.30 11.22
N LYS A 90 9.36 -0.03 11.18
CA LYS A 90 8.84 0.57 9.95
C LYS A 90 10.00 0.72 8.95
N ALA A 91 9.78 0.36 7.69
CA ALA A 91 10.75 0.57 6.63
C ALA A 91 10.88 2.07 6.34
N ASN A 92 12.09 2.51 6.02
CA ASN A 92 12.33 3.93 5.68
C ASN A 92 12.05 4.21 4.21
N ALA A 93 12.20 5.48 3.82
CA ALA A 93 11.90 5.91 2.45
C ALA A 93 12.76 5.21 1.40
N ASP A 94 14.06 5.03 1.69
CA ASP A 94 14.97 4.37 0.77
C ASP A 94 14.62 2.90 0.58
N GLU A 95 14.24 2.22 1.66
CA GLU A 95 13.81 0.82 1.61
C GLU A 95 12.52 0.65 0.81
N CYS A 96 11.55 1.55 0.98
CA CYS A 96 10.33 1.52 0.19
C CYS A 96 10.63 1.64 -1.29
N LYS A 97 11.51 2.55 -1.66
CA LYS A 97 11.87 2.79 -3.05
C LYS A 97 12.66 1.63 -3.65
N GLU A 98 13.64 1.11 -2.93
CA GLU A 98 14.49 0.01 -3.42
C GLU A 98 13.75 -1.33 -3.48
N ILE A 99 13.01 -1.66 -2.42
CA ILE A 99 12.35 -2.97 -2.31
C ILE A 99 11.03 -2.99 -3.07
N MET A 100 10.19 -1.99 -2.85
CA MET A 100 8.84 -1.97 -3.44
C MET A 100 8.79 -1.25 -4.79
N GLY A 101 9.69 -0.31 -5.03
CA GLY A 101 9.70 0.48 -6.25
C GLY A 101 8.79 1.70 -6.20
N PHE A 102 8.31 2.04 -5.02
CA PHE A 102 7.39 3.18 -4.81
C PHE A 102 7.89 4.06 -3.67
N SER A 103 7.57 5.35 -3.75
CA SER A 103 7.92 6.29 -2.70
C SER A 103 7.13 6.02 -1.42
N ILE A 104 7.73 6.33 -0.26
CA ILE A 104 7.04 6.20 1.02
C ILE A 104 5.76 7.06 0.98
N GLY A 105 4.66 6.52 1.50
CA GLY A 105 3.35 7.17 1.42
C GLY A 105 2.62 6.93 0.10
N GLY A 106 3.33 6.37 -0.91
CA GLY A 106 2.75 6.05 -2.22
C GLY A 106 3.01 4.61 -2.64
N VAL A 107 3.20 3.72 -1.68
CA VAL A 107 3.43 2.29 -1.98
C VAL A 107 2.13 1.66 -2.45
N SER A 108 2.17 1.04 -3.63
CA SER A 108 1.05 0.28 -4.18
C SER A 108 0.89 -1.06 -3.45
N PRO A 109 -0.33 -1.59 -3.33
CA PRO A 109 -0.52 -2.94 -2.80
C PRO A 109 -0.03 -4.04 -3.76
N VAL A 110 0.27 -3.69 -5.01
CA VAL A 110 0.67 -4.65 -6.05
C VAL A 110 1.82 -4.09 -6.89
N ALA A 111 2.35 -4.93 -7.80
CA ALA A 111 3.37 -4.55 -8.78
C ALA A 111 4.71 -4.12 -8.16
N HIS A 112 5.10 -4.79 -7.08
CA HIS A 112 6.35 -4.48 -6.39
C HIS A 112 7.58 -4.95 -7.17
N THR A 113 8.69 -4.22 -7.03
CA THR A 113 9.96 -4.60 -7.65
C THR A 113 10.46 -5.93 -7.09
N LEU A 114 10.41 -6.06 -5.75
CA LEU A 114 10.70 -7.32 -5.07
C LEU A 114 9.46 -7.67 -4.22
N PRO A 115 8.98 -8.93 -4.28
CA PRO A 115 7.81 -9.29 -3.51
C PRO A 115 8.12 -9.29 -2.00
N PRO A 116 7.19 -8.83 -1.16
CA PRO A 116 7.37 -8.92 0.28
C PRO A 116 7.30 -10.39 0.72
N SER A 117 7.97 -10.73 1.83
CA SER A 117 7.95 -12.10 2.35
C SER A 117 6.55 -12.53 2.75
N ARG A 118 5.76 -11.60 3.31
CA ARG A 118 4.37 -11.84 3.69
C ARG A 118 3.55 -10.57 3.50
N ILE A 119 2.26 -10.75 3.24
CA ILE A 119 1.30 -9.66 3.14
C ILE A 119 0.24 -9.90 4.21
N PHE A 120 0.02 -8.88 5.04
CA PHE A 120 -1.02 -8.90 6.07
C PHE A 120 -2.14 -7.97 5.66
N ILE A 121 -3.37 -8.41 5.82
CA ILE A 121 -4.56 -7.62 5.46
C ILE A 121 -5.41 -7.38 6.70
N ASP A 122 -5.74 -6.12 6.96
CA ASP A 122 -6.61 -5.73 8.05
C ASP A 122 -8.01 -6.32 7.84
N GLU A 123 -8.51 -7.05 8.82
CA GLU A 123 -9.85 -7.65 8.74
C GLU A 123 -10.96 -6.60 8.60
N LYS A 124 -10.71 -5.35 9.05
CA LYS A 124 -11.67 -4.26 8.91
C LYS A 124 -11.95 -3.89 7.46
N LEU A 125 -11.07 -4.26 6.53
CA LEU A 125 -11.30 -4.07 5.11
C LEU A 125 -12.42 -4.97 4.58
N ASN A 126 -12.76 -6.04 5.28
CA ASN A 126 -13.85 -6.94 4.89
C ASN A 126 -15.24 -6.28 4.99
N ARG A 127 -15.34 -5.10 5.61
CA ARG A 127 -16.58 -4.31 5.66
C ARG A 127 -16.98 -3.78 4.28
N PHE A 128 -16.07 -3.78 3.33
CA PHE A 128 -16.23 -3.16 2.01
C PHE A 128 -16.04 -4.19 0.90
N ASP A 129 -16.63 -3.89 -0.27
CA ASP A 129 -16.45 -4.73 -1.46
C ASP A 129 -15.02 -4.61 -2.05
#